data_27febd16e208423f1fd42dfc6c1e3e8c
#
_entry.id   27febd16e208423f1fd42dfc6c1e3e8c
#
_cell.length_a   1.000
_cell.length_b   1.000
_cell.length_c   1.000
_cell.angle_alpha   90.00
_cell.angle_beta   90.00
_cell.angle_gamma   90.00
#
_symmetry.space_group_name_H-M   'P 1'
#
loop_
_entity.id
_entity.type
_entity.pdbx_description
1 polymer ?
#
loop_
_entity_poly.entity_id
_entity_poly.type
_entity_poly.pdbx_seq_one_letter_code
_entity_poly.pdbx_strand_id
1 'polypeptide(L)'
;GYRSKGISTYPFSAYIGVFALFGSLLGANLATDIDDKIFNKILSIIMIIVTLLILLSPKVLKGNLPERLKGKNLLKSCIIFFIIGIYGGFVNAGIGLVIMLFLSIYNRMNLVKVNATKSVVILIYTIGAFLTFLFNDLVDFGYGFSLGFGTLFGGWWASRYSVKKGERIIRFFLIITVVLLSFKLWFF
;
A
#
# COMPACT_ATOMS: atom_id res chain seq x y z
N GLY A 1 -2.07 20.53 -2.63
CA GLY A 1 -1.99 19.39 -1.74
C GLY A 1 -2.79 19.52 -0.46
N TYR A 2 -2.75 18.50 0.39
CA TYR A 2 -3.49 18.45 1.66
C TYR A 2 -3.07 19.53 2.66
N ARG A 3 -1.79 19.94 2.64
CA ARG A 3 -1.24 20.96 3.53
C ARG A 3 -1.83 22.36 3.27
N SER A 4 -2.16 22.68 2.03
CA SER A 4 -2.80 23.96 1.68
C SER A 4 -4.26 24.06 2.14
N LYS A 5 -4.87 22.93 2.54
CA LYS A 5 -6.24 22.85 3.07
C LYS A 5 -6.27 22.71 4.61
N GLY A 6 -5.18 23.03 5.32
CA GLY A 6 -5.10 22.95 6.78
C GLY A 6 -5.08 21.51 7.35
N ILE A 7 -4.95 20.49 6.51
CA ILE A 7 -4.92 19.08 6.93
C ILE A 7 -3.46 18.69 7.17
N SER A 8 -2.99 18.91 8.40
CA SER A 8 -1.66 18.49 8.82
C SER A 8 -1.74 17.23 9.67
N THR A 9 -1.09 16.17 9.21
CA THR A 9 -0.88 14.92 9.97
C THR A 9 0.55 14.80 10.50
N TYR A 10 1.36 15.83 10.29
CA TYR A 10 2.69 15.98 10.85
C TYR A 10 2.58 16.34 12.36
N PRO A 11 3.41 15.79 13.27
CA PRO A 11 4.55 14.91 13.00
C PRO A 11 4.23 13.38 12.94
N PHE A 12 2.99 12.98 13.21
CA PHE A 12 2.59 11.57 13.28
C PHE A 12 2.94 10.79 11.99
N SER A 13 2.61 11.33 10.82
CA SER A 13 2.90 10.69 9.53
C SER A 13 4.40 10.51 9.26
N ALA A 14 5.24 11.42 9.76
CA ALA A 14 6.69 11.31 9.65
C ALA A 14 7.23 10.17 10.53
N TYR A 15 6.79 10.08 11.79
CA TYR A 15 7.24 9.02 12.68
C TYR A 15 6.89 7.63 12.13
N ILE A 16 5.63 7.38 11.80
CA ILE A 16 5.22 6.07 11.24
C ILE A 16 5.85 5.79 9.88
N GLY A 17 6.10 6.85 9.08
CA GLY A 17 6.78 6.75 7.78
C GLY A 17 8.23 6.30 7.91
N VAL A 18 8.98 6.83 8.89
CA VAL A 18 10.37 6.42 9.17
C VAL A 18 10.43 4.96 9.61
N PHE A 19 9.52 4.51 10.48
CA PHE A 19 9.47 3.11 10.87
C PHE A 19 9.09 2.20 9.68
N ALA A 20 8.17 2.64 8.84
CA ALA A 20 7.83 1.93 7.61
C ALA A 20 9.00 1.88 6.62
N LEU A 21 9.84 2.93 6.55
CA LEU A 21 11.07 2.93 5.75
C LEU A 21 12.03 1.82 6.19
N PHE A 22 12.34 1.74 7.49
CA PHE A 22 13.22 0.69 8.00
C PHE A 22 12.64 -0.71 7.75
N GLY A 23 11.32 -0.87 7.92
CA GLY A 23 10.65 -2.10 7.56
C GLY A 23 10.78 -2.42 6.07
N SER A 24 10.62 -1.42 5.19
CA SER A 24 10.67 -1.64 3.74
C SER A 24 12.07 -2.02 3.24
N LEU A 25 13.12 -1.49 3.85
CA LEU A 25 14.49 -1.91 3.56
C LEU A 25 14.68 -3.40 3.85
N LEU A 26 14.20 -3.88 5.00
CA LEU A 26 14.26 -5.30 5.34
C LEU A 26 13.40 -6.14 4.39
N GLY A 27 12.16 -5.71 4.09
CA GLY A 27 11.26 -6.42 3.20
C GLY A 27 11.80 -6.52 1.77
N ALA A 28 12.37 -5.45 1.25
CA ALA A 28 13.01 -5.44 -0.08
C ALA A 28 14.23 -6.35 -0.14
N ASN A 29 15.11 -6.33 0.88
CA ASN A 29 16.23 -7.25 0.94
C ASN A 29 15.77 -8.72 1.00
N LEU A 30 14.74 -9.04 1.79
CA LEU A 30 14.18 -10.39 1.79
C LEU A 30 13.64 -10.81 0.42
N ALA A 31 13.08 -9.87 -0.34
CA ALA A 31 12.60 -10.14 -1.69
C ALA A 31 13.73 -10.40 -2.69
N THR A 32 14.91 -9.78 -2.52
CA THR A 32 16.07 -9.98 -3.39
C THR A 32 16.75 -11.34 -3.19
N ASP A 33 16.63 -11.92 -2.00
CA ASP A 33 17.30 -13.17 -1.62
C ASP A 33 16.46 -14.43 -1.91
N ILE A 34 15.21 -14.29 -2.31
CA ILE A 34 14.30 -15.42 -2.53
C ILE A 34 14.32 -15.84 -4.01
N ASP A 35 14.34 -17.16 -4.24
CA ASP A 35 14.17 -17.75 -5.56
C ASP A 35 12.87 -17.29 -6.26
N ASP A 36 12.94 -16.96 -7.55
CA ASP A 36 11.82 -16.43 -8.34
C ASP A 36 10.56 -17.31 -8.26
N LYS A 37 10.70 -18.62 -8.26
CA LYS A 37 9.58 -19.56 -8.19
C LYS A 37 8.88 -19.50 -6.84
N ILE A 38 9.65 -19.36 -5.76
CA ILE A 38 9.11 -19.25 -4.41
C ILE A 38 8.45 -17.88 -4.26
N PHE A 39 9.10 -16.81 -4.74
CA PHE A 39 8.55 -15.45 -4.73
C PHE A 39 7.22 -15.38 -5.48
N ASN A 40 7.12 -15.95 -6.69
CA ASN A 40 5.88 -15.96 -7.49
C ASN A 40 4.72 -16.68 -6.76
N LYS A 41 4.99 -17.79 -6.07
CA LYS A 41 3.98 -18.49 -5.26
C LYS A 41 3.51 -17.67 -4.08
N ILE A 42 4.44 -17.07 -3.34
CA ILE A 42 4.12 -16.17 -2.21
C ILE A 42 3.29 -14.99 -2.70
N LEU A 43 3.71 -14.34 -3.79
CA LEU A 43 3.00 -13.23 -4.40
C LEU A 43 1.57 -13.61 -4.81
N SER A 44 1.39 -14.77 -5.44
CA SER A 44 0.07 -15.30 -5.83
C SER A 44 -0.86 -15.46 -4.61
N ILE A 45 -0.38 -16.07 -3.53
CA ILE A 45 -1.15 -16.25 -2.28
C ILE A 45 -1.52 -14.88 -1.69
N ILE A 46 -0.55 -13.97 -1.59
CA ILE A 46 -0.78 -12.63 -1.05
C ILE A 46 -1.81 -11.86 -1.87
N MET A 47 -1.75 -11.93 -3.20
CA MET A 47 -2.72 -11.28 -4.08
C MET A 47 -4.14 -11.78 -3.83
N ILE A 48 -4.33 -13.09 -3.63
CA ILE A 48 -5.63 -13.68 -3.29
C ILE A 48 -6.10 -13.17 -1.92
N ILE A 49 -5.24 -13.20 -0.90
CA ILE A 49 -5.59 -12.74 0.46
C ILE A 49 -6.00 -11.26 0.44
N VAL A 50 -5.21 -10.43 -0.22
CA VAL A 50 -5.50 -8.98 -0.32
C VAL A 50 -6.81 -8.73 -1.06
N THR A 51 -7.09 -9.49 -2.12
CA THR A 51 -8.36 -9.38 -2.85
C THR A 51 -9.54 -9.77 -1.97
N LEU A 52 -9.43 -10.85 -1.20
CA LEU A 52 -10.44 -11.24 -0.22
C LEU A 52 -10.63 -10.15 0.85
N LEU A 53 -9.56 -9.55 1.35
CA LEU A 53 -9.65 -8.42 2.29
C LEU A 53 -10.34 -7.20 1.67
N ILE A 54 -10.11 -6.91 0.38
CA ILE A 54 -10.81 -5.83 -0.33
C ILE A 54 -12.31 -6.12 -0.43
N LEU A 55 -12.68 -7.35 -0.74
CA LEU A 55 -14.07 -7.76 -0.88
C LEU A 55 -14.82 -7.75 0.46
N LEU A 56 -14.14 -8.17 1.53
CA LEU A 56 -14.66 -8.24 2.89
C LEU A 56 -14.48 -6.94 3.66
N SER A 57 -13.86 -5.90 3.05
CA SER A 57 -13.54 -4.64 3.74
C SER A 57 -14.76 -4.07 4.47
N PRO A 58 -14.71 -3.96 5.80
CA PRO A 58 -15.79 -3.35 6.57
C PRO A 58 -15.95 -1.89 6.15
N LYS A 59 -17.18 -1.40 6.14
CA LYS A 59 -17.45 0.04 5.93
C LYS A 59 -16.68 0.81 7.00
N VAL A 60 -15.74 1.64 6.58
CA VAL A 60 -14.94 2.46 7.47
C VAL A 60 -15.85 3.24 8.41
N LEU A 61 -15.60 3.16 9.71
CA LEU A 61 -16.41 3.79 10.74
C LEU A 61 -16.50 5.31 10.50
N LYS A 62 -17.69 5.79 10.22
CA LYS A 62 -18.02 7.21 10.19
C LYS A 62 -18.34 7.64 11.63
N GLY A 63 -17.34 8.03 12.40
CA GLY A 63 -17.55 8.50 13.76
C GLY A 63 -16.50 9.54 14.15
N ASN A 64 -16.91 10.62 14.83
CA ASN A 64 -16.02 11.61 15.43
C ASN A 64 -15.47 11.10 16.78
N LEU A 65 -14.73 9.99 16.74
CA LEU A 65 -14.05 9.48 17.92
C LEU A 65 -12.71 10.19 18.10
N PRO A 66 -12.22 10.40 19.34
CA PRO A 66 -10.94 11.05 19.58
C PRO A 66 -9.79 10.25 18.90
N GLU A 67 -8.95 10.96 18.14
CA GLU A 67 -7.83 10.38 17.42
C GLU A 67 -6.74 9.86 18.38
N ARG A 68 -6.16 8.72 18.07
CA ARG A 68 -5.12 8.04 18.85
C ARG A 68 -3.75 8.21 18.19
N LEU A 69 -3.16 9.41 18.32
CA LEU A 69 -1.93 9.79 17.61
C LEU A 69 -0.72 9.99 18.52
N LYS A 70 -0.87 9.91 19.85
CA LYS A 70 0.17 10.25 20.84
C LYS A 70 0.42 9.13 21.85
N GLY A 71 1.54 9.23 22.57
CA GLY A 71 1.90 8.33 23.66
C GLY A 71 2.00 6.86 23.25
N LYS A 72 1.46 5.96 24.04
CA LYS A 72 1.49 4.50 23.79
C LYS A 72 0.87 4.12 22.43
N ASN A 73 -0.11 4.89 21.95
CA ASN A 73 -0.75 4.61 20.66
C ASN A 73 0.17 4.97 19.49
N LEU A 74 1.00 6.01 19.61
CA LEU A 74 2.02 6.33 18.63
C LEU A 74 3.06 5.20 18.54
N LEU A 75 3.57 4.73 19.68
CA LEU A 75 4.56 3.64 19.71
C LEU A 75 4.02 2.37 19.04
N LYS A 76 2.77 1.98 19.39
CA LYS A 76 2.11 0.83 18.74
C LYS A 76 1.94 1.05 17.23
N SER A 77 1.58 2.26 16.80
CA SER A 77 1.50 2.59 15.38
C SER A 77 2.86 2.48 14.71
N CYS A 78 3.94 2.93 15.31
CA CYS A 78 5.29 2.81 14.77
C CYS A 78 5.69 1.34 14.58
N ILE A 79 5.44 0.47 15.58
CA ILE A 79 5.75 -0.96 15.49
C ILE A 79 4.94 -1.62 14.36
N ILE A 80 3.65 -1.32 14.27
CA ILE A 80 2.80 -1.90 13.22
C ILE A 80 3.19 -1.37 11.85
N PHE A 81 3.55 -0.08 11.74
CA PHE A 81 4.03 0.48 10.47
C PHE A 81 5.40 -0.05 10.05
N PHE A 82 6.24 -0.47 10.99
CA PHE A 82 7.45 -1.23 10.67
C PHE A 82 7.09 -2.57 10.00
N ILE A 83 6.13 -3.32 10.54
CA ILE A 83 5.66 -4.58 9.96
C ILE A 83 4.97 -4.34 8.60
N ILE A 84 4.12 -3.31 8.49
CA ILE A 84 3.51 -2.90 7.23
C ILE A 84 4.60 -2.51 6.21
N GLY A 85 5.67 -1.88 6.66
CA GLY A 85 6.83 -1.53 5.84
C GLY A 85 7.53 -2.78 5.29
N ILE A 86 7.77 -3.82 6.11
CA ILE A 86 8.33 -5.09 5.65
C ILE A 86 7.46 -5.67 4.54
N TYR A 87 6.15 -5.74 4.76
CA TYR A 87 5.21 -6.19 3.75
C TYR A 87 5.26 -5.34 2.47
N GLY A 88 5.30 -4.00 2.61
CA GLY A 88 5.34 -3.07 1.50
C GLY A 88 6.63 -3.09 0.70
N GLY A 89 7.77 -3.33 1.36
CA GLY A 89 9.06 -3.51 0.72
C GLY A 89 9.16 -4.84 -0.02
N PHE A 90 8.52 -5.89 0.53
CA PHE A 90 8.54 -7.23 -0.06
C PHE A 90 7.62 -7.36 -1.28
N VAL A 91 6.34 -6.95 -1.19
CA VAL A 91 5.34 -7.20 -2.25
C VAL A 91 4.59 -5.94 -2.70
N ASN A 92 4.36 -5.00 -1.82
CA ASN A 92 3.62 -3.75 -2.08
C ASN A 92 2.16 -3.90 -2.58
N ALA A 93 1.64 -5.10 -2.75
CA ALA A 93 0.29 -5.34 -3.27
C ALA A 93 -0.77 -4.98 -2.22
N GLY A 94 -1.71 -4.07 -2.56
CA GLY A 94 -2.84 -3.71 -1.69
C GLY A 94 -2.51 -3.01 -0.37
N ILE A 95 -1.26 -2.65 -0.12
CA ILE A 95 -0.79 -2.03 1.13
C ILE A 95 -1.56 -0.75 1.47
N GLY A 96 -2.01 0.00 0.46
CA GLY A 96 -2.81 1.20 0.66
C GLY A 96 -4.11 0.95 1.41
N LEU A 97 -4.71 -0.24 1.28
CA LEU A 97 -5.89 -0.67 2.04
C LEU A 97 -5.53 -1.05 3.47
N VAL A 98 -4.46 -1.79 3.66
CA VAL A 98 -3.99 -2.19 4.99
C VAL A 98 -3.71 -0.94 5.83
N ILE A 99 -2.99 0.04 5.27
CA ILE A 99 -2.74 1.34 5.91
C ILE A 99 -4.05 2.06 6.22
N MET A 100 -4.98 2.10 5.24
CA MET A 100 -6.26 2.78 5.41
C MET A 100 -7.09 2.16 6.53
N LEU A 101 -7.20 0.84 6.58
CA LEU A 101 -7.92 0.12 7.62
C LEU A 101 -7.31 0.36 9.00
N PHE A 102 -5.98 0.26 9.11
CA PHE A 102 -5.30 0.48 10.37
C PHE A 102 -5.49 1.92 10.89
N LEU A 103 -5.24 2.92 10.06
CA LEU A 103 -5.39 4.32 10.44
C LEU A 103 -6.84 4.69 10.79
N SER A 104 -7.81 4.12 10.07
CA SER A 104 -9.23 4.38 10.33
C SER A 104 -9.74 3.69 11.58
N ILE A 105 -9.41 2.42 11.79
CA ILE A 105 -9.95 1.61 12.88
C ILE A 105 -9.15 1.85 14.17
N TYR A 106 -7.83 1.71 14.13
CA TYR A 106 -6.99 1.82 15.31
C TYR A 106 -6.74 3.26 15.71
N ASN A 107 -6.26 4.10 14.78
CA ASN A 107 -5.96 5.52 15.05
C ASN A 107 -7.21 6.40 15.01
N ARG A 108 -8.37 5.90 14.58
CA ARG A 108 -9.66 6.63 14.53
C ARG A 108 -9.59 7.91 13.70
N MET A 109 -8.77 7.90 12.64
CA MET A 109 -8.63 9.04 11.75
C MET A 109 -9.76 9.08 10.74
N ASN A 110 -10.22 10.29 10.38
CA ASN A 110 -11.16 10.45 9.29
C ASN A 110 -10.50 10.14 7.93
N LEU A 111 -11.29 9.78 6.93
CA LEU A 111 -10.80 9.34 5.60
C LEU A 111 -9.89 10.36 4.91
N VAL A 112 -10.10 11.65 5.13
CA VAL A 112 -9.28 12.71 4.51
C VAL A 112 -7.87 12.70 5.11
N LYS A 113 -7.77 12.64 6.45
CA LYS A 113 -6.49 12.53 7.16
C LYS A 113 -5.82 11.19 6.87
N VAL A 114 -6.59 10.10 6.81
CA VAL A 114 -6.08 8.77 6.42
C VAL A 114 -5.41 8.82 5.05
N ASN A 115 -6.06 9.38 4.04
CA ASN A 115 -5.47 9.48 2.70
C ASN A 115 -4.24 10.38 2.66
N ALA A 116 -4.23 11.49 3.40
CA ALA A 116 -3.07 12.35 3.51
C ALA A 116 -1.89 11.62 4.18
N THR A 117 -2.13 10.97 5.32
CA THR A 117 -1.10 10.18 6.05
C THR A 117 -0.58 9.03 5.21
N LYS A 118 -1.49 8.25 4.60
CA LYS A 118 -1.16 7.13 3.71
C LYS A 118 -0.21 7.56 2.58
N SER A 119 -0.51 8.68 1.90
CA SER A 119 0.31 9.14 0.78
C SER A 119 1.73 9.51 1.23
N VAL A 120 1.88 10.14 2.40
CA VAL A 120 3.20 10.47 2.97
C VAL A 120 3.98 9.21 3.33
N VAL A 121 3.34 8.26 4.01
CA VAL A 121 3.97 7.01 4.43
C VAL A 121 4.39 6.17 3.24
N ILE A 122 3.51 6.02 2.23
CA ILE A 122 3.81 5.29 1.00
C ILE A 122 5.02 5.92 0.29
N LEU A 123 5.05 7.24 0.16
CA LEU A 123 6.19 7.93 -0.45
C LEU A 123 7.51 7.60 0.27
N ILE A 124 7.51 7.66 1.61
CA ILE A 124 8.72 7.45 2.41
C ILE A 124 9.23 6.02 2.27
N TYR A 125 8.39 5.00 2.49
CA TYR A 125 8.87 3.63 2.45
C TYR A 125 9.16 3.13 1.03
N THR A 126 8.44 3.63 0.01
CA THR A 126 8.69 3.26 -1.38
C THR A 126 10.07 3.74 -1.85
N ILE A 127 10.54 4.91 -1.37
CA ILE A 127 11.91 5.36 -1.65
C ILE A 127 12.91 4.34 -1.09
N GLY A 128 12.72 3.85 0.14
CA GLY A 128 13.60 2.83 0.74
C GLY A 128 13.61 1.53 -0.06
N ALA A 129 12.45 0.98 -0.38
CA ALA A 129 12.34 -0.23 -1.19
C ALA A 129 12.97 -0.05 -2.59
N PHE A 130 12.68 1.08 -3.24
CA PHE A 130 13.23 1.40 -4.57
C PHE A 130 14.77 1.46 -4.55
N LEU A 131 15.36 2.13 -3.57
CA LEU A 131 16.81 2.18 -3.43
C LEU A 131 17.42 0.79 -3.21
N THR A 132 16.78 -0.06 -2.41
CA THR A 132 17.24 -1.44 -2.21
C THR A 132 17.27 -2.21 -3.53
N PHE A 133 16.19 -2.20 -4.31
CA PHE A 133 16.14 -2.86 -5.61
C PHE A 133 17.12 -2.25 -6.62
N LEU A 134 17.31 -0.92 -6.59
CA LEU A 134 18.24 -0.22 -7.47
C LEU A 134 19.70 -0.63 -7.19
N PHE A 135 20.10 -0.71 -5.92
CA PHE A 135 21.46 -1.11 -5.53
C PHE A 135 21.76 -2.61 -5.76
N ASN A 136 20.72 -3.42 -5.92
CA ASN A 136 20.84 -4.83 -6.29
C ASN A 136 20.68 -5.08 -7.81
N ASP A 137 20.73 -4.03 -8.64
CA ASP A 137 20.60 -4.10 -10.10
C ASP A 137 19.32 -4.80 -10.60
N LEU A 138 18.25 -4.78 -9.78
CA LEU A 138 16.96 -5.41 -10.09
C LEU A 138 15.94 -4.46 -10.74
N VAL A 139 16.34 -3.22 -11.03
CA VAL A 139 15.47 -2.22 -11.64
C VAL A 139 15.71 -2.13 -13.14
N ASP A 140 14.75 -2.62 -13.93
CA ASP A 140 14.72 -2.36 -15.36
C ASP A 140 13.94 -1.06 -15.64
N PHE A 141 14.67 -0.03 -16.05
CA PHE A 141 14.08 1.28 -16.35
C PHE A 141 13.15 1.26 -17.56
N GLY A 142 13.37 0.38 -18.55
CA GLY A 142 12.51 0.27 -19.74
C GLY A 142 11.11 -0.21 -19.36
N TYR A 143 11.04 -1.32 -18.62
CA TYR A 143 9.78 -1.81 -18.08
C TYR A 143 9.18 -0.85 -17.04
N GLY A 144 10.02 -0.24 -16.20
CA GLY A 144 9.60 0.73 -15.19
C GLY A 144 8.90 1.94 -15.79
N PHE A 145 9.44 2.55 -16.83
CA PHE A 145 8.81 3.68 -17.53
C PHE A 145 7.52 3.25 -18.24
N SER A 146 7.52 2.11 -18.94
CA SER A 146 6.33 1.59 -19.60
C SER A 146 5.18 1.34 -18.62
N LEU A 147 5.48 0.73 -17.48
CA LEU A 147 4.52 0.51 -16.40
C LEU A 147 4.06 1.82 -15.77
N GLY A 148 4.98 2.76 -15.57
CA GLY A 148 4.69 4.10 -15.04
C GLY A 148 3.70 4.87 -15.93
N PHE A 149 3.94 4.91 -17.24
CA PHE A 149 2.99 5.51 -18.20
C PHE A 149 1.64 4.78 -18.18
N GLY A 150 1.65 3.45 -18.20
CA GLY A 150 0.42 2.66 -18.14
C GLY A 150 -0.41 2.94 -16.88
N THR A 151 0.23 3.04 -15.72
CA THR A 151 -0.44 3.33 -14.45
C THR A 151 -0.95 4.78 -14.37
N LEU A 152 -0.22 5.75 -14.92
CA LEU A 152 -0.67 7.15 -14.99
C LEU A 152 -1.94 7.28 -15.85
N PHE A 153 -1.91 6.78 -17.08
CA PHE A 153 -3.06 6.86 -18.00
C PHE A 153 -4.22 5.99 -17.52
N GLY A 154 -3.94 4.75 -17.08
CA GLY A 154 -4.95 3.83 -16.56
C GLY A 154 -5.61 4.36 -15.29
N GLY A 155 -4.83 4.89 -14.34
CA GLY A 155 -5.34 5.49 -13.12
C GLY A 155 -6.17 6.75 -13.37
N TRP A 156 -5.74 7.61 -14.29
CA TRP A 156 -6.48 8.79 -14.68
C TRP A 156 -7.83 8.44 -15.34
N TRP A 157 -7.83 7.46 -16.23
CA TRP A 157 -9.05 7.02 -16.92
C TRP A 157 -9.98 6.28 -15.97
N ALA A 158 -9.44 5.34 -15.17
CA ALA A 158 -10.21 4.59 -14.17
C ALA A 158 -10.86 5.52 -13.13
N SER A 159 -10.16 6.57 -12.68
CA SER A 159 -10.74 7.52 -11.72
C SER A 159 -11.98 8.26 -12.27
N ARG A 160 -11.94 8.65 -13.55
CA ARG A 160 -13.08 9.29 -14.22
C ARG A 160 -14.26 8.34 -14.46
N TYR A 161 -13.95 7.08 -14.80
CA TYR A 161 -14.98 6.06 -15.03
C TYR A 161 -15.63 5.59 -13.72
N SER A 162 -14.83 5.50 -12.65
CA SER A 162 -15.27 5.11 -11.32
C SER A 162 -16.37 6.03 -10.76
N VAL A 163 -16.21 7.33 -10.99
CA VAL A 163 -17.21 8.33 -10.55
C VAL A 163 -18.56 8.13 -11.28
N LYS A 164 -18.56 7.64 -12.53
CA LYS A 164 -19.77 7.49 -13.36
C LYS A 164 -20.47 6.14 -13.19
N LYS A 165 -19.74 5.04 -13.00
CA LYS A 165 -20.30 3.66 -13.04
C LYS A 165 -20.28 2.90 -11.72
N GLY A 166 -19.75 3.49 -10.65
CA GLY A 166 -19.78 2.93 -9.30
C GLY A 166 -18.72 1.87 -9.02
N GLU A 167 -18.58 1.53 -7.75
CA GLU A 167 -17.55 0.68 -7.18
C GLU A 167 -17.60 -0.80 -7.68
N ARG A 168 -18.79 -1.28 -8.07
CA ARG A 168 -19.00 -2.69 -8.47
C ARG A 168 -18.18 -3.09 -9.69
N ILE A 169 -18.08 -2.23 -10.68
CA ILE A 169 -17.34 -2.52 -11.92
C ILE A 169 -15.84 -2.61 -11.64
N ILE A 170 -15.32 -1.72 -10.81
CA ILE A 170 -13.90 -1.74 -10.42
C ILE A 170 -13.55 -3.02 -9.69
N ARG A 171 -14.39 -3.42 -8.73
CA ARG A 171 -14.21 -4.67 -8.00
C ARG A 171 -14.23 -5.88 -8.94
N PHE A 172 -15.11 -5.90 -9.92
CA PHE A 172 -15.21 -6.97 -10.92
C PHE A 172 -13.91 -7.10 -11.74
N PHE A 173 -13.43 -5.99 -12.32
CA PHE A 173 -12.16 -5.98 -13.07
C PHE A 173 -10.97 -6.38 -12.20
N LEU A 174 -10.91 -5.90 -10.95
CA LEU A 174 -9.86 -6.24 -10.00
C LEU A 174 -9.84 -7.75 -9.75
N ILE A 175 -10.99 -8.37 -9.48
CA ILE A 175 -11.09 -9.81 -9.24
C ILE A 175 -10.57 -10.59 -10.45
N ILE A 176 -11.06 -10.27 -11.66
CA ILE A 176 -10.63 -10.95 -12.88
C ILE A 176 -9.12 -10.84 -13.06
N THR A 177 -8.57 -9.63 -12.95
CA THR A 177 -7.13 -9.40 -13.12
C THR A 177 -6.31 -10.19 -12.11
N VAL A 178 -6.72 -10.18 -10.83
CA VAL A 178 -6.00 -10.90 -9.77
C VAL A 178 -6.08 -12.40 -9.99
N VAL A 179 -7.24 -12.95 -10.33
CA VAL A 179 -7.40 -14.38 -10.58
C VAL A 179 -6.51 -14.82 -11.74
N LEU A 180 -6.52 -14.08 -12.85
CA LEU A 180 -5.69 -14.41 -14.02
C LEU A 180 -4.19 -14.31 -13.70
N LEU A 181 -3.76 -13.27 -13.00
CA LEU A 181 -2.36 -13.11 -12.61
C LEU A 181 -1.93 -14.15 -11.58
N SER A 182 -2.75 -14.43 -10.57
CA SER A 182 -2.43 -15.46 -9.58
C SER A 182 -2.31 -16.83 -10.21
N PHE A 183 -3.18 -17.17 -11.17
CA PHE A 183 -3.09 -18.42 -11.92
C PHE A 183 -1.79 -18.48 -12.74
N LYS A 184 -1.46 -17.41 -13.45
CA LYS A 184 -0.21 -17.34 -14.22
C LYS A 184 1.02 -17.52 -13.33
N LEU A 185 1.09 -16.80 -12.20
CA LEU A 185 2.23 -16.87 -11.27
C LEU A 185 2.38 -18.21 -10.55
N TRP A 186 1.28 -18.96 -10.44
CA TRP A 186 1.31 -20.26 -9.77
C TRP A 186 1.82 -21.39 -10.69
N PHE A 187 1.51 -21.32 -11.99
CA PHE A 187 1.81 -22.39 -12.95
C PHE A 187 2.99 -22.09 -13.87
N PHE A 188 3.33 -20.85 -14.06
CA PHE A 188 4.43 -20.36 -14.92
C PHE A 188 5.43 -19.49 -14.14
#